data_42b874b73d91275b2912a46005b51fca
#
_entry.id   42b874b73d91275b2912a46005b51fca
#
_cell.length_a   1.000
_cell.length_b   1.000
_cell.length_c   1.000
_cell.angle_alpha   90.00
_cell.angle_beta   90.00
_cell.angle_gamma   90.00
#
_symmetry.space_group_name_H-M   'P 1'
#
loop_
_entity.id
_entity.type
_entity.pdbx_description
1 polymer ?
#
loop_
_entity_poly.entity_id
_entity_poly.type
_entity_poly.pdbx_seq_one_letter_code
_entity_poly.pdbx_strand_id
1 'polypeptide(L)'
;MSGNILVLGGSQFVGPAFIRLLQSKKYSVSVLNRGSKPVEGTTQLIADRNDKAAMQQHAGTHYDAVIDLSCYNAPQAQIAWETFSEDADRWVYLSTIAVYEDTPLPTEEAGIESAAYWGGYGKGKAAADAYVLGQSGPPLVILRPPYLYGPENHIDRERFVWRHALAGKPIAIPGDGTALVQFLHIEDLATALFLAMTTENLTYNVFNVAGKEQMT
;
A
#
# COMPACT_ATOMS: atom_id res chain seq x y z
N MET A 1 22.67 4.98 6.87
CA MET A 1 22.87 4.60 5.47
C MET A 1 21.89 5.42 4.65
N SER A 2 22.34 6.08 3.61
CA SER A 2 21.49 6.85 2.69
C SER A 2 21.29 5.98 1.45
N GLY A 3 20.11 5.40 1.30
CA GLY A 3 19.77 4.60 0.14
C GLY A 3 18.90 5.37 -0.84
N ASN A 4 18.74 4.84 -2.06
CA ASN A 4 17.90 5.38 -3.11
C ASN A 4 16.60 4.57 -3.23
N ILE A 5 15.45 5.18 -2.98
CA ILE A 5 14.16 4.49 -2.91
C ILE A 5 13.23 5.01 -4.00
N LEU A 6 12.64 4.09 -4.75
CA LEU A 6 11.55 4.40 -5.69
C LEU A 6 10.19 4.14 -5.03
N VAL A 7 9.32 5.13 -5.03
CA VAL A 7 7.93 5.00 -4.57
C VAL A 7 6.99 5.15 -5.76
N LEU A 8 6.27 4.09 -6.09
CA LEU A 8 5.23 4.11 -7.11
C LEU A 8 3.91 4.58 -6.49
N GLY A 9 3.47 5.78 -6.84
CA GLY A 9 2.39 6.52 -6.20
C GLY A 9 2.90 7.59 -5.24
N GLY A 10 2.45 7.58 -3.98
CA GLY A 10 3.06 8.39 -2.92
C GLY A 10 2.54 9.82 -2.75
N SER A 11 1.63 10.30 -3.59
CA SER A 11 1.14 11.69 -3.51
C SER A 11 -0.08 11.91 -2.62
N GLN A 12 -0.65 10.84 -2.05
CA GLN A 12 -1.84 10.92 -1.21
C GLN A 12 -1.75 9.95 -0.03
N PHE A 13 -2.34 10.35 1.09
CA PHE A 13 -2.60 9.57 2.30
C PHE A 13 -1.37 8.77 2.81
N VAL A 14 -1.22 7.49 2.41
CA VAL A 14 -0.07 6.63 2.81
C VAL A 14 1.26 7.26 2.37
N GLY A 15 1.30 7.75 1.15
CA GLY A 15 2.53 8.23 0.53
C GLY A 15 3.22 9.35 1.31
N PRO A 16 2.55 10.48 1.62
CA PRO A 16 3.18 11.57 2.37
C PRO A 16 3.72 11.13 3.74
N ALA A 17 2.99 10.29 4.49
CA ALA A 17 3.45 9.78 5.78
C ALA A 17 4.73 8.94 5.64
N PHE A 18 4.77 8.03 4.67
CA PHE A 18 5.92 7.18 4.42
C PHE A 18 7.12 7.97 3.88
N ILE A 19 6.89 8.90 2.94
CA ILE A 19 7.97 9.72 2.37
C ILE A 19 8.60 10.62 3.44
N ARG A 20 7.81 11.25 4.32
CA ARG A 20 8.34 12.02 5.47
C ARG A 20 9.22 11.13 6.37
N LEU A 21 8.84 9.89 6.61
CA LEU A 21 9.65 8.95 7.38
C LEU A 21 10.97 8.66 6.68
N LEU A 22 10.97 8.35 5.37
CA LEU A 22 12.19 8.13 4.59
C LEU A 22 13.12 9.34 4.61
N GLN A 23 12.58 10.54 4.41
CA GLN A 23 13.35 11.81 4.45
C GLN A 23 13.97 12.05 5.83
N SER A 24 13.24 11.78 6.92
CA SER A 24 13.75 11.87 8.30
C SER A 24 14.91 10.92 8.56
N LYS A 25 14.95 9.79 7.84
CA LYS A 25 16.03 8.79 7.87
C LYS A 25 17.12 9.05 6.81
N LYS A 26 17.04 10.19 6.08
CA LYS A 26 18.01 10.64 5.07
C LYS A 26 18.12 9.73 3.84
N TYR A 27 17.05 9.06 3.45
CA TYR A 27 16.96 8.37 2.17
C TYR A 27 16.73 9.36 1.02
N SER A 28 17.32 9.10 -0.14
CA SER A 28 16.95 9.75 -1.40
C SER A 28 15.69 9.08 -1.93
N VAL A 29 14.66 9.87 -2.24
CA VAL A 29 13.37 9.34 -2.66
C VAL A 29 13.02 9.85 -4.05
N SER A 30 12.78 8.91 -4.97
CA SER A 30 12.15 9.16 -6.26
C SER A 30 10.67 8.78 -6.17
N VAL A 31 9.77 9.62 -6.64
CA VAL A 31 8.32 9.35 -6.65
C VAL A 31 7.84 9.31 -8.08
N LEU A 32 7.29 8.17 -8.50
CA LEU A 32 6.68 8.01 -9.81
C LEU A 32 5.15 8.10 -9.70
N ASN A 33 4.57 9.12 -10.32
CA ASN A 33 3.14 9.34 -10.40
C ASN A 33 2.77 10.14 -11.66
N ARG A 34 1.50 10.49 -11.84
CA ARG A 34 1.00 11.23 -13.01
C ARG A 34 1.33 12.73 -13.01
N GLY A 35 2.12 13.22 -12.06
CA GLY A 35 2.55 14.62 -11.99
C GLY A 35 1.50 15.61 -11.47
N SER A 36 0.26 15.19 -11.22
CA SER A 36 -0.81 16.11 -10.78
C SER A 36 -0.61 16.68 -9.37
N LYS A 37 0.18 16.03 -8.55
CA LYS A 37 0.47 16.45 -7.17
C LYS A 37 1.94 16.12 -6.85
N PRO A 38 2.84 17.08 -7.01
CA PRO A 38 4.26 16.90 -6.68
C PRO A 38 4.44 16.64 -5.18
N VAL A 39 5.48 15.90 -4.84
CA VAL A 39 5.86 15.58 -3.46
C VAL A 39 7.15 16.29 -3.13
N GLU A 40 7.12 17.17 -2.15
CA GLU A 40 8.25 18.02 -1.77
C GLU A 40 9.45 17.19 -1.31
N GLY A 41 10.66 17.63 -1.70
CA GLY A 41 11.91 16.99 -1.30
C GLY A 41 12.15 15.62 -1.96
N THR A 42 11.47 15.32 -3.09
CA THR A 42 11.67 14.09 -3.85
C THR A 42 12.05 14.37 -5.30
N THR A 43 12.70 13.41 -5.95
CA THR A 43 12.84 13.39 -7.40
C THR A 43 11.53 12.96 -8.02
N GLN A 44 10.89 13.83 -8.80
CA GLN A 44 9.61 13.54 -9.43
C GLN A 44 9.82 12.84 -10.77
N LEU A 45 9.28 11.63 -10.91
CA LEU A 45 9.18 10.88 -12.16
C LEU A 45 7.72 10.88 -12.62
N ILE A 46 7.47 11.27 -13.86
CA ILE A 46 6.10 11.46 -14.37
C ILE A 46 5.78 10.36 -15.37
N ALA A 47 4.86 9.47 -15.01
CA ALA A 47 4.28 8.47 -15.89
C ALA A 47 2.87 8.05 -15.41
N ASP A 48 2.01 7.63 -16.32
CA ASP A 48 0.85 6.83 -15.97
C ASP A 48 1.28 5.37 -15.84
N ARG A 49 1.04 4.76 -14.69
CA ARG A 49 1.40 3.36 -14.44
C ARG A 49 0.68 2.34 -15.35
N ASN A 50 -0.38 2.77 -16.06
CA ASN A 50 -1.05 1.94 -17.06
C ASN A 50 -0.37 2.03 -18.45
N ASP A 51 0.53 2.97 -18.64
CA ASP A 51 1.29 3.14 -19.88
C ASP A 51 2.69 2.52 -19.72
N LYS A 52 2.86 1.30 -20.27
CA LYS A 52 4.12 0.57 -20.20
C LYS A 52 5.27 1.36 -20.81
N ALA A 53 5.05 2.02 -21.94
CA ALA A 53 6.11 2.76 -22.63
C ALA A 53 6.56 3.99 -21.81
N ALA A 54 5.62 4.69 -21.19
CA ALA A 54 5.93 5.80 -20.27
C ALA A 54 6.68 5.32 -19.02
N MET A 55 6.28 4.19 -18.43
CA MET A 55 6.97 3.60 -17.28
C MET A 55 8.41 3.20 -17.62
N GLN A 56 8.63 2.55 -18.78
CA GLN A 56 9.95 2.10 -19.23
C GLN A 56 10.95 3.23 -19.48
N GLN A 57 10.51 4.48 -19.69
CA GLN A 57 11.41 5.63 -19.78
C GLN A 57 12.17 5.92 -18.47
N HIS A 58 11.73 5.34 -17.36
CA HIS A 58 12.32 5.51 -16.04
C HIS A 58 13.09 4.27 -15.55
N ALA A 59 13.22 3.22 -16.37
CA ALA A 59 14.02 2.04 -16.08
C ALA A 59 15.53 2.35 -16.11
N GLY A 60 16.36 1.43 -15.59
CA GLY A 60 17.82 1.51 -15.65
C GLY A 60 18.44 2.38 -14.53
N THR A 61 17.64 2.83 -13.58
CA THR A 61 18.16 3.43 -12.34
C THR A 61 18.07 2.42 -11.21
N HIS A 62 19.18 2.12 -10.58
CA HIS A 62 19.20 1.18 -9.46
C HIS A 62 18.60 1.80 -8.19
N TYR A 63 17.76 1.03 -7.49
CA TYR A 63 17.11 1.38 -6.24
C TYR A 63 17.36 0.31 -5.17
N ASP A 64 17.73 0.72 -3.98
CA ASP A 64 17.82 -0.18 -2.81
C ASP A 64 16.46 -0.81 -2.48
N ALA A 65 15.37 -0.09 -2.80
CA ALA A 65 14.03 -0.67 -2.76
C ALA A 65 13.05 0.04 -3.69
N VAL A 66 12.10 -0.73 -4.22
CA VAL A 66 10.89 -0.24 -4.89
C VAL A 66 9.69 -0.49 -3.98
N ILE A 67 8.93 0.58 -3.70
CA ILE A 67 7.76 0.54 -2.83
C ILE A 67 6.52 0.85 -3.66
N ASP A 68 5.69 -0.15 -3.93
CA ASP A 68 4.47 0.02 -4.73
C ASP A 68 3.25 0.28 -3.84
N LEU A 69 2.85 1.54 -3.75
CA LEU A 69 1.73 2.02 -2.92
C LEU A 69 0.40 2.13 -3.71
N SER A 70 0.42 2.02 -5.02
CA SER A 70 -0.72 2.41 -5.86
C SER A 70 -1.15 1.40 -6.91
N CYS A 71 -0.79 0.14 -6.74
CA CYS A 71 -1.23 -0.94 -7.63
C CYS A 71 -2.63 -1.44 -7.28
N TYR A 72 -3.53 -1.54 -8.25
CA TYR A 72 -4.93 -1.93 -8.08
C TYR A 72 -5.34 -3.18 -8.84
N ASN A 73 -4.49 -3.70 -9.75
CA ASN A 73 -4.81 -4.86 -10.57
C ASN A 73 -3.54 -5.50 -11.16
N ALA A 74 -3.68 -6.73 -11.67
CA ALA A 74 -2.56 -7.49 -12.24
C ALA A 74 -1.83 -6.79 -13.41
N PRO A 75 -2.49 -6.15 -14.39
CA PRO A 75 -1.78 -5.41 -15.43
C PRO A 75 -0.87 -4.30 -14.89
N GLN A 76 -1.32 -3.58 -13.86
CA GLN A 76 -0.49 -2.57 -13.21
C GLN A 76 0.71 -3.17 -12.46
N ALA A 77 0.50 -4.30 -11.79
CA ALA A 77 1.58 -5.04 -11.13
C ALA A 77 2.60 -5.53 -12.16
N GLN A 78 2.13 -6.08 -13.28
CA GLN A 78 2.98 -6.57 -14.36
C GLN A 78 3.84 -5.45 -14.94
N ILE A 79 3.25 -4.33 -15.35
CA ILE A 79 3.99 -3.21 -15.92
C ILE A 79 5.07 -2.71 -14.94
N ALA A 80 4.73 -2.53 -13.67
CA ALA A 80 5.68 -2.05 -12.68
C ALA A 80 6.82 -3.05 -12.44
N TRP A 81 6.49 -4.34 -12.28
CA TRP A 81 7.48 -5.40 -12.07
C TRP A 81 8.43 -5.54 -13.25
N GLU A 82 7.90 -5.69 -14.47
CA GLU A 82 8.70 -5.81 -15.69
C GLU A 82 9.59 -4.59 -15.95
N THR A 83 9.21 -3.40 -15.41
CA THR A 83 9.99 -2.19 -15.59
C THR A 83 11.13 -2.05 -14.59
N PHE A 84 10.92 -2.42 -13.31
CA PHE A 84 11.83 -2.02 -12.23
C PHE A 84 12.40 -3.19 -11.42
N SER A 85 11.95 -4.44 -11.61
CA SER A 85 12.41 -5.54 -10.74
C SER A 85 13.89 -5.85 -10.91
N GLU A 86 14.45 -5.69 -12.11
CA GLU A 86 15.88 -5.89 -12.35
C GLU A 86 16.77 -4.77 -11.79
N ASP A 87 16.17 -3.62 -11.51
CA ASP A 87 16.83 -2.43 -10.97
C ASP A 87 16.63 -2.27 -9.45
N ALA A 88 16.08 -3.28 -8.75
CA ALA A 88 15.72 -3.19 -7.34
C ALA A 88 16.37 -4.29 -6.49
N ASP A 89 16.96 -3.92 -5.34
CA ASP A 89 17.44 -4.90 -4.36
C ASP A 89 16.32 -5.49 -3.52
N ARG A 90 15.18 -4.78 -3.41
CA ARG A 90 14.00 -5.21 -2.65
C ARG A 90 12.72 -4.65 -3.25
N TRP A 91 11.62 -5.42 -3.15
CA TRP A 91 10.29 -4.98 -3.54
C TRP A 91 9.33 -5.03 -2.34
N VAL A 92 8.69 -3.91 -2.02
CA VAL A 92 7.63 -3.86 -1.02
C VAL A 92 6.33 -3.48 -1.72
N TYR A 93 5.33 -4.35 -1.60
CA TYR A 93 4.03 -4.17 -2.22
C TYR A 93 2.95 -3.93 -1.17
N LEU A 94 2.25 -2.81 -1.28
CA LEU A 94 1.11 -2.50 -0.43
C LEU A 94 -0.16 -3.12 -1.02
N SER A 95 -0.60 -4.20 -0.40
CA SER A 95 -1.86 -4.87 -0.69
C SER A 95 -2.98 -4.42 0.28
N THR A 96 -3.87 -5.31 0.66
CA THR A 96 -5.02 -5.07 1.54
C THR A 96 -5.59 -6.39 2.02
N ILE A 97 -6.26 -6.42 3.18
CA ILE A 97 -7.05 -7.58 3.62
C ILE A 97 -8.23 -7.89 2.69
N ALA A 98 -8.65 -6.96 1.83
CA ALA A 98 -9.73 -7.16 0.87
C ALA A 98 -9.41 -8.22 -0.22
N VAL A 99 -8.17 -8.74 -0.26
CA VAL A 99 -7.78 -9.84 -1.15
C VAL A 99 -8.30 -11.18 -0.68
N TYR A 100 -8.61 -11.32 0.61
CA TYR A 100 -9.05 -12.59 1.17
C TYR A 100 -10.49 -12.93 0.75
N GLU A 101 -10.76 -14.21 0.65
CA GLU A 101 -12.12 -14.75 0.57
C GLU A 101 -12.92 -14.39 1.85
N ASP A 102 -14.22 -14.67 1.82
CA ASP A 102 -15.11 -14.36 2.96
C ASP A 102 -14.84 -15.32 4.12
N THR A 103 -13.79 -15.02 4.88
CA THR A 103 -13.41 -15.76 6.07
C THR A 103 -13.17 -14.81 7.25
N PRO A 104 -13.69 -15.12 8.43
CA PRO A 104 -13.44 -14.33 9.62
C PRO A 104 -11.96 -14.40 10.01
N LEU A 105 -11.36 -13.24 10.32
CA LEU A 105 -9.98 -13.15 10.82
C LEU A 105 -8.96 -13.94 9.97
N PRO A 106 -8.81 -13.63 8.68
CA PRO A 106 -7.94 -14.36 7.80
C PRO A 106 -6.48 -14.27 8.24
N THR A 107 -5.77 -15.38 8.18
CA THR A 107 -4.32 -15.43 8.29
C THR A 107 -3.68 -15.19 6.91
N GLU A 108 -2.37 -14.98 6.87
CA GLU A 108 -1.62 -14.76 5.62
C GLU A 108 -1.68 -15.96 4.66
N GLU A 109 -1.99 -17.15 5.18
CA GLU A 109 -2.14 -18.41 4.43
C GLU A 109 -3.55 -18.61 3.85
N ALA A 110 -4.51 -17.74 4.20
CA ALA A 110 -5.88 -17.84 3.70
C ALA A 110 -5.95 -17.57 2.18
N GLY A 111 -6.98 -18.14 1.55
CA GLY A 111 -7.22 -17.95 0.11
C GLY A 111 -7.40 -16.50 -0.29
N ILE A 112 -6.85 -16.12 -1.44
CA ILE A 112 -6.85 -14.75 -1.97
C ILE A 112 -7.80 -14.56 -3.15
N GLU A 113 -9.01 -15.09 -3.04
CA GLU A 113 -10.03 -14.96 -4.11
C GLU A 113 -10.88 -13.69 -4.00
N SER A 114 -10.75 -12.94 -2.94
CA SER A 114 -11.52 -11.73 -2.60
C SER A 114 -13.02 -11.99 -2.43
N ALA A 115 -13.54 -11.69 -1.25
CA ALA A 115 -14.97 -11.75 -0.98
C ALA A 115 -15.79 -10.85 -1.92
N ALA A 116 -16.98 -11.31 -2.30
CA ALA A 116 -17.82 -10.65 -3.30
C ALA A 116 -18.18 -9.19 -2.93
N TYR A 117 -18.31 -8.89 -1.64
CA TYR A 117 -18.65 -7.54 -1.17
C TYR A 117 -17.54 -6.49 -1.39
N TRP A 118 -16.29 -6.91 -1.66
CA TRP A 118 -15.22 -6.00 -2.05
C TRP A 118 -15.27 -5.59 -3.53
N GLY A 119 -16.10 -6.27 -4.34
CA GLY A 119 -16.33 -5.95 -5.75
C GLY A 119 -15.07 -5.99 -6.59
N GLY A 120 -14.97 -5.08 -7.56
CA GLY A 120 -13.81 -5.00 -8.46
C GLY A 120 -12.51 -4.61 -7.78
N TYR A 121 -12.57 -3.88 -6.67
CA TYR A 121 -11.37 -3.50 -5.90
C TYR A 121 -10.66 -4.73 -5.34
N GLY A 122 -11.36 -5.54 -4.55
CA GLY A 122 -10.77 -6.72 -3.94
C GLY A 122 -10.27 -7.72 -4.98
N LYS A 123 -11.07 -8.00 -6.01
CA LYS A 123 -10.68 -8.89 -7.13
C LYS A 123 -9.42 -8.39 -7.85
N GLY A 124 -9.33 -7.09 -8.11
CA GLY A 124 -8.17 -6.48 -8.76
C GLY A 124 -6.91 -6.62 -7.89
N LYS A 125 -7.05 -6.34 -6.58
CA LYS A 125 -5.94 -6.47 -5.62
C LYS A 125 -5.51 -7.93 -5.46
N ALA A 126 -6.44 -8.88 -5.37
CA ALA A 126 -6.14 -10.31 -5.29
C ALA A 126 -5.39 -10.80 -6.53
N ALA A 127 -5.81 -10.37 -7.73
CA ALA A 127 -5.10 -10.69 -8.96
C ALA A 127 -3.69 -10.08 -9.03
N ALA A 128 -3.49 -8.89 -8.48
CA ALA A 128 -2.17 -8.27 -8.37
C ALA A 128 -1.27 -9.00 -7.36
N ASP A 129 -1.80 -9.40 -6.19
CA ASP A 129 -1.09 -10.22 -5.22
C ASP A 129 -0.61 -11.55 -5.86
N ALA A 130 -1.53 -12.25 -6.52
CA ALA A 130 -1.21 -13.51 -7.21
C ALA A 130 -0.13 -13.32 -8.27
N TYR A 131 -0.18 -12.21 -9.02
CA TYR A 131 0.85 -11.90 -10.02
C TYR A 131 2.23 -11.73 -9.36
N VAL A 132 2.37 -10.83 -8.37
CA VAL A 132 3.69 -10.55 -7.78
C VAL A 132 4.25 -11.74 -6.99
N LEU A 133 3.39 -12.54 -6.35
CA LEU A 133 3.81 -13.79 -5.67
C LEU A 133 4.34 -14.85 -6.64
N GLY A 134 3.88 -14.85 -7.88
CA GLY A 134 4.34 -15.77 -8.93
C GLY A 134 5.63 -15.36 -9.62
N GLN A 135 6.19 -14.19 -9.30
CA GLN A 135 7.38 -13.68 -9.98
C GLN A 135 8.68 -14.13 -9.30
N SER A 136 9.72 -14.26 -10.12
CA SER A 136 11.11 -14.38 -9.64
C SER A 136 11.80 -13.01 -9.78
N GLY A 137 12.62 -12.63 -8.79
CA GLY A 137 13.32 -11.33 -8.82
C GLY A 137 13.81 -10.91 -7.44
N PRO A 138 13.78 -9.62 -7.12
CA PRO A 138 14.21 -9.13 -5.82
C PRO A 138 13.37 -9.71 -4.68
N PRO A 139 13.90 -9.82 -3.45
CA PRO A 139 13.13 -10.19 -2.28
C PRO A 139 11.86 -9.34 -2.16
N LEU A 140 10.71 -10.02 -2.16
CA LEU A 140 9.37 -9.40 -2.13
C LEU A 140 8.80 -9.42 -0.72
N VAL A 141 8.23 -8.30 -0.28
CA VAL A 141 7.40 -8.23 0.93
C VAL A 141 6.04 -7.63 0.59
N ILE A 142 4.97 -8.31 0.99
CA ILE A 142 3.58 -7.85 0.81
C ILE A 142 3.00 -7.48 2.16
N LEU A 143 2.45 -6.27 2.27
CA LEU A 143 1.71 -5.82 3.44
C LEU A 143 0.21 -5.74 3.12
N ARG A 144 -0.62 -6.38 3.94
CA ARG A 144 -2.09 -6.42 3.82
C ARG A 144 -2.74 -5.71 5.01
N PRO A 145 -2.88 -4.38 4.96
CA PRO A 145 -3.57 -3.64 6.01
C PRO A 145 -5.08 -3.74 5.89
N PRO A 146 -5.83 -3.57 7.03
CA PRO A 146 -7.26 -3.35 7.05
C PRO A 146 -7.62 -1.90 6.73
N TYR A 147 -8.65 -1.34 7.35
CA TYR A 147 -9.02 0.06 7.20
C TYR A 147 -7.93 0.98 7.75
N LEU A 148 -7.47 1.89 6.91
CA LEU A 148 -6.49 2.90 7.30
C LEU A 148 -7.19 4.17 7.76
N TYR A 149 -6.62 4.84 8.77
CA TYR A 149 -7.08 6.13 9.27
C TYR A 149 -5.89 7.03 9.63
N GLY A 150 -6.17 8.31 9.82
CA GLY A 150 -5.18 9.29 10.24
C GLY A 150 -5.09 10.52 9.35
N PRO A 151 -4.09 11.37 9.56
CA PRO A 151 -3.93 12.63 8.81
C PRO A 151 -3.92 12.44 7.29
N GLU A 152 -4.46 13.42 6.60
CA GLU A 152 -4.52 13.46 5.13
C GLU A 152 -5.39 12.36 4.48
N ASN A 153 -6.22 11.66 5.27
CA ASN A 153 -7.17 10.70 4.70
C ASN A 153 -8.13 11.44 3.76
N HIS A 154 -8.12 11.06 2.48
CA HIS A 154 -9.00 11.65 1.47
C HIS A 154 -10.39 10.99 1.45
N ILE A 155 -10.54 9.83 2.11
CA ILE A 155 -11.81 9.14 2.29
C ILE A 155 -12.44 9.65 3.58
N ASP A 156 -13.68 10.09 3.50
CA ASP A 156 -14.41 10.69 4.62
C ASP A 156 -14.96 9.61 5.57
N ARG A 157 -14.09 8.93 6.30
CA ARG A 157 -14.46 7.89 7.27
C ARG A 157 -14.56 8.47 8.68
N GLU A 158 -13.43 8.65 9.34
CA GLU A 158 -13.34 9.19 10.69
C GLU A 158 -13.90 10.61 10.79
N ARG A 159 -13.70 11.44 9.79
CA ARG A 159 -14.26 12.81 9.75
C ARG A 159 -15.77 12.83 9.63
N PHE A 160 -16.37 11.86 8.94
CA PHE A 160 -17.81 11.70 8.88
C PHE A 160 -18.39 11.46 10.30
N VAL A 161 -17.81 10.53 11.04
CA VAL A 161 -18.22 10.20 12.42
C VAL A 161 -18.09 11.44 13.32
N TRP A 162 -16.96 12.10 13.30
CA TRP A 162 -16.71 13.27 14.16
C TRP A 162 -17.61 14.45 13.80
N ARG A 163 -17.83 14.74 12.53
CA ARG A 163 -18.75 15.82 12.10
C ARG A 163 -20.18 15.54 12.54
N HIS A 164 -20.64 14.30 12.48
CA HIS A 164 -21.99 13.96 12.95
C HIS A 164 -22.08 14.05 14.46
N ALA A 165 -21.13 13.50 15.20
CA ALA A 165 -21.09 13.57 16.66
C ALA A 165 -21.06 15.03 17.16
N LEU A 166 -20.18 15.87 16.63
CA LEU A 166 -20.08 17.28 17.01
C LEU A 166 -21.33 18.10 16.65
N ALA A 167 -22.03 17.70 15.60
CA ALA A 167 -23.26 18.37 15.18
C ALA A 167 -24.55 17.81 15.86
N GLY A 168 -24.40 16.85 16.78
CA GLY A 168 -25.53 16.17 17.43
C GLY A 168 -26.42 15.39 16.44
N LYS A 169 -25.85 14.97 15.29
CA LYS A 169 -26.57 14.21 14.26
C LYS A 169 -26.45 12.71 14.49
N PRO A 170 -27.48 11.93 14.15
CA PRO A 170 -27.39 10.48 14.26
C PRO A 170 -26.33 9.91 13.32
N ILE A 171 -25.67 8.84 13.78
CA ILE A 171 -24.73 8.05 12.97
C ILE A 171 -25.40 6.69 12.74
N ALA A 172 -25.55 6.32 11.48
CA ALA A 172 -26.09 5.00 11.12
C ALA A 172 -25.04 3.93 11.43
N ILE A 173 -25.40 2.95 12.23
CA ILE A 173 -24.57 1.79 12.52
C ILE A 173 -25.01 0.66 11.58
N PRO A 174 -24.11 0.09 10.76
CA PRO A 174 -24.43 -1.03 9.87
C PRO A 174 -24.83 -2.28 10.66
N GLY A 175 -25.90 -2.95 10.21
CA GLY A 175 -26.39 -4.17 10.84
C GLY A 175 -26.84 -3.95 12.29
N ASP A 176 -26.43 -4.82 13.17
CA ASP A 176 -26.71 -4.77 14.61
C ASP A 176 -25.57 -4.14 15.45
N GLY A 177 -24.52 -3.67 14.79
CA GLY A 177 -23.36 -3.06 15.44
C GLY A 177 -22.36 -4.05 16.03
N THR A 178 -22.50 -5.35 15.77
CA THR A 178 -21.59 -6.38 16.32
C THR A 178 -20.47 -6.77 15.36
N ALA A 179 -20.46 -6.24 14.14
CA ALA A 179 -19.44 -6.53 13.16
C ALA A 179 -18.07 -6.04 13.63
N LEU A 180 -17.11 -6.96 13.74
CA LEU A 180 -15.74 -6.63 14.11
C LEU A 180 -15.06 -5.83 13.00
N VAL A 181 -14.45 -4.72 13.37
CA VAL A 181 -13.65 -3.88 12.49
C VAL A 181 -12.27 -3.68 13.10
N GLN A 182 -11.27 -3.70 12.26
CA GLN A 182 -9.90 -3.43 12.66
C GLN A 182 -9.35 -2.26 11.85
N PHE A 183 -8.58 -1.40 12.50
CA PHE A 183 -7.98 -0.23 11.89
C PHE A 183 -6.46 -0.25 12.05
N LEU A 184 -5.79 0.50 11.17
CA LEU A 184 -4.35 0.76 11.28
C LEU A 184 -4.10 2.25 11.06
N HIS A 185 -3.36 2.87 11.99
CA HIS A 185 -2.95 4.26 11.83
C HIS A 185 -1.91 4.39 10.72
N ILE A 186 -1.99 5.50 9.98
CA ILE A 186 -1.14 5.71 8.80
C ILE A 186 0.36 5.74 9.13
N GLU A 187 0.74 6.22 10.32
CA GLU A 187 2.14 6.26 10.74
C GLU A 187 2.66 4.87 11.14
N ASP A 188 1.79 4.01 11.68
CA ASP A 188 2.14 2.61 11.94
C ASP A 188 2.34 1.85 10.62
N LEU A 189 1.50 2.10 9.61
CA LEU A 189 1.72 1.56 8.27
C LEU A 189 3.03 2.07 7.66
N ALA A 190 3.34 3.36 7.79
CA ALA A 190 4.61 3.91 7.32
C ALA A 190 5.81 3.23 7.99
N THR A 191 5.70 2.95 9.29
CA THR A 191 6.71 2.18 10.03
C THR A 191 6.80 0.74 9.53
N ALA A 192 5.68 0.07 9.29
CA ALA A 192 5.67 -1.29 8.75
C ALA A 192 6.30 -1.35 7.35
N LEU A 193 6.01 -0.39 6.47
CA LEU A 193 6.64 -0.27 5.15
C LEU A 193 8.17 -0.08 5.28
N PHE A 194 8.60 0.75 6.23
CA PHE A 194 10.02 0.95 6.49
C PHE A 194 10.71 -0.33 6.98
N LEU A 195 10.10 -1.05 7.91
CA LEU A 195 10.62 -2.33 8.39
C LEU A 195 10.64 -3.39 7.28
N ALA A 196 9.59 -3.48 6.46
CA ALA A 196 9.53 -4.38 5.31
C ALA A 196 10.65 -4.10 4.30
N MET A 197 11.01 -2.83 4.14
CA MET A 197 12.10 -2.41 3.26
C MET A 197 13.49 -2.74 3.84
N THR A 198 13.68 -2.63 5.17
CA THR A 198 15.02 -2.64 5.79
C THR A 198 15.38 -3.91 6.53
N THR A 199 14.40 -4.77 6.88
CA THR A 199 14.66 -6.00 7.62
C THR A 199 15.22 -7.07 6.68
N GLU A 200 16.40 -7.56 6.98
CA GLU A 200 17.04 -8.68 6.29
C GLU A 200 16.49 -10.02 6.81
N ASN A 201 16.64 -11.07 5.99
CA ASN A 201 16.35 -12.47 6.37
C ASN A 201 14.96 -12.71 6.97
N LEU A 202 13.94 -12.11 6.36
CA LEU A 202 12.54 -12.36 6.75
C LEU A 202 12.18 -13.83 6.48
N THR A 203 11.61 -14.50 7.50
CA THR A 203 11.11 -15.88 7.38
C THR A 203 9.86 -15.97 6.49
N TYR A 204 9.05 -14.91 6.51
CA TYR A 204 7.82 -14.78 5.72
C TYR A 204 7.93 -13.53 4.84
N ASN A 205 7.16 -13.51 3.76
CA ASN A 205 7.12 -12.39 2.82
C ASN A 205 5.75 -11.74 2.69
N VAL A 206 4.73 -12.24 3.38
CA VAL A 206 3.38 -11.68 3.44
C VAL A 206 3.02 -11.41 4.89
N PHE A 207 2.47 -10.23 5.18
CA PHE A 207 2.09 -9.83 6.53
C PHE A 207 0.74 -9.11 6.54
N ASN A 208 -0.17 -9.57 7.38
CA ASN A 208 -1.32 -8.79 7.80
C ASN A 208 -0.86 -7.75 8.82
N VAL A 209 -1.10 -6.48 8.54
CA VAL A 209 -0.63 -5.38 9.39
C VAL A 209 -1.83 -4.62 9.92
N ALA A 210 -2.16 -4.79 11.19
CA ALA A 210 -3.33 -4.21 11.82
C ALA A 210 -3.04 -3.66 13.21
N GLY A 211 -3.87 -2.75 13.70
CA GLY A 211 -3.85 -2.33 15.10
C GLY A 211 -4.20 -3.49 16.02
N LYS A 212 -3.79 -3.43 17.28
CA LYS A 212 -4.06 -4.48 18.27
C LYS A 212 -5.54 -4.61 18.62
N GLU A 213 -6.27 -3.51 18.56
CA GLU A 213 -7.66 -3.43 19.03
C GLU A 213 -8.61 -3.83 17.90
N GLN A 214 -9.52 -4.73 18.22
CA GLN A 214 -10.72 -5.00 17.44
C GLN A 214 -11.86 -4.19 18.03
N MET A 215 -12.62 -3.51 17.19
CA MET A 215 -13.77 -2.67 17.57
C MET A 215 -15.05 -3.20 16.93
N THR A 216 -16.18 -2.92 17.56
CA THR A 216 -17.52 -3.15 17.01
C THR A 216 -18.20 -1.84 16.68
#